data_49fb41e365d42c01cc8e89cfd6453801
#
_entry.id   49fb41e365d42c01cc8e89cfd6453801
#
_cell.length_a   1.000
_cell.length_b   1.000
_cell.length_c   1.000
_cell.angle_alpha   90.00
_cell.angle_beta   90.00
_cell.angle_gamma   90.00
#
_symmetry.space_group_name_H-M   'P 1'
#
loop_
_entity.id
_entity.type
_entity.pdbx_description
1 polymer ?
#
loop_
_entity_poly.entity_id
_entity_poly.type
_entity_poly.pdbx_seq_one_letter_code
_entity_poly.pdbx_strand_id
1 'polypeptide(L)'
;MRYVVTGGTGFIGRRVVSRILDRSEDAEVWILVRRGSLARFERLAAEWGSRAKPLVGDLTAVDLGLTDEAVAQLGTVDHVVHCAAIYDITAGEADQRAANVEGTRAVIDLARRVGATLHHVSSIAVAGTYHGEFTEDDFDVAQDLPTPYHQTKFEAELLVRSAAGLRYRVYRPAVVVGDSRTGEMDKIDGPYYFFGILAKLAVLPRFTPMVLPDTGRTNIVPVDFVVEAVVALMHADGRDGQTFHLTAPKTIGLRGIYRGVADAAGLPPLRGSLPGVTATPFLRATGRAKILRNMAATQLGIPGEILDVVDLKPTFTSANTVEALRGTGITVPEFASYAPKLWRYWVDHLDPDRARRDDPAGPLVGKHVIITGASSGIGRASAIAIAERGATVFALARNAEALDDLIAEIRAAGGHTRVHV
;
A
#
# COMPACT_ATOMS: atom_id res chain seq x y z
N MET A 1 20.62 2.71 24.26
CA MET A 1 19.27 2.11 24.28
C MET A 1 19.24 0.89 23.38
N ARG A 2 18.54 -0.16 23.78
CA ARG A 2 18.43 -1.40 22.99
C ARG A 2 16.98 -1.63 22.54
N TYR A 3 16.83 -1.98 21.27
CA TYR A 3 15.55 -2.16 20.62
C TYR A 3 15.44 -3.56 20.02
N VAL A 4 14.24 -4.13 20.06
CA VAL A 4 13.87 -5.30 19.25
C VAL A 4 12.78 -4.86 18.28
N VAL A 5 12.99 -5.08 16.98
CA VAL A 5 12.04 -4.65 15.94
C VAL A 5 11.56 -5.87 15.15
N THR A 6 10.25 -6.13 15.16
CA THR A 6 9.65 -7.08 14.24
C THR A 6 9.20 -6.35 12.96
N GLY A 7 9.31 -7.02 11.83
CA GLY A 7 9.00 -6.38 10.55
C GLY A 7 10.02 -5.32 10.12
N GLY A 8 11.20 -5.27 10.73
CA GLY A 8 12.26 -4.29 10.49
C GLY A 8 12.85 -4.31 9.07
N THR A 9 12.57 -5.34 8.26
CA THR A 9 12.93 -5.36 6.84
C THR A 9 11.78 -4.89 5.93
N GLY A 10 10.60 -4.59 6.48
CA GLY A 10 9.43 -4.11 5.76
C GLY A 10 9.44 -2.61 5.49
N PHE A 11 8.39 -2.12 4.81
CA PHE A 11 8.27 -0.73 4.34
C PHE A 11 8.39 0.31 5.46
N ILE A 12 7.59 0.19 6.51
CA ILE A 12 7.64 1.09 7.68
C ILE A 12 8.83 0.71 8.56
N GLY A 13 8.98 -0.59 8.87
CA GLY A 13 9.95 -1.03 9.87
C GLY A 13 11.40 -0.71 9.53
N ARG A 14 11.82 -0.84 8.25
CA ARG A 14 13.21 -0.49 7.86
C ARG A 14 13.52 0.98 8.08
N ARG A 15 12.55 1.87 7.83
CA ARG A 15 12.68 3.30 8.05
C ARG A 15 12.67 3.67 9.53
N VAL A 16 11.88 2.94 10.33
CA VAL A 16 11.92 3.06 11.81
C VAL A 16 13.30 2.64 12.33
N VAL A 17 13.86 1.53 11.86
CA VAL A 17 15.22 1.09 12.21
C VAL A 17 16.25 2.17 11.85
N SER A 18 16.27 2.65 10.61
CA SER A 18 17.16 3.72 10.19
C SER A 18 17.02 4.95 11.10
N ARG A 19 15.79 5.38 11.35
CA ARG A 19 15.52 6.58 12.16
C ARG A 19 15.93 6.43 13.63
N ILE A 20 15.80 5.23 14.22
CA ILE A 20 16.31 4.93 15.56
C ILE A 20 17.84 5.06 15.57
N LEU A 21 18.53 4.46 14.60
CA LEU A 21 19.98 4.48 14.50
C LEU A 21 20.53 5.89 14.24
N ASP A 22 19.81 6.72 13.46
CA ASP A 22 20.18 8.12 13.21
C ASP A 22 20.00 9.01 14.46
N ARG A 23 19.07 8.65 15.35
CA ARG A 23 18.76 9.42 16.54
C ARG A 23 19.86 9.33 17.60
N SER A 24 20.53 8.18 17.73
CA SER A 24 21.53 7.95 18.78
C SER A 24 22.62 7.01 18.30
N GLU A 25 23.88 7.41 18.51
CA GLU A 25 25.05 6.58 18.21
C GLU A 25 25.12 5.33 19.09
N ASP A 26 24.55 5.40 20.31
CA ASP A 26 24.50 4.28 21.26
C ASP A 26 23.28 3.36 21.06
N ALA A 27 22.48 3.57 20.02
CA ALA A 27 21.35 2.70 19.73
C ALA A 27 21.82 1.36 19.17
N GLU A 28 21.31 0.28 19.74
CA GLU A 28 21.49 -1.10 19.26
C GLU A 28 20.11 -1.68 18.89
N VAL A 29 19.94 -2.18 17.66
CA VAL A 29 18.65 -2.65 17.15
C VAL A 29 18.76 -4.10 16.72
N TRP A 30 17.98 -4.97 17.38
CA TRP A 30 17.83 -6.37 17.01
C TRP A 30 16.58 -6.52 16.13
N ILE A 31 16.72 -7.06 14.94
CA ILE A 31 15.63 -7.18 13.97
C ILE A 31 15.24 -8.66 13.86
N LEU A 32 13.98 -8.97 14.22
CA LEU A 32 13.42 -10.31 14.03
C LEU A 32 13.30 -10.59 12.52
N VAL A 33 14.03 -11.59 12.04
CA VAL A 33 14.09 -11.97 10.63
C VAL A 33 13.96 -13.47 10.45
N ARG A 34 13.12 -13.88 9.50
CA ARG A 34 13.02 -15.27 9.07
C ARG A 34 14.30 -15.68 8.32
N ARG A 35 14.68 -16.95 8.41
CA ARG A 35 15.85 -17.49 7.68
C ARG A 35 15.86 -17.13 6.21
N GLY A 36 14.70 -17.21 5.53
CA GLY A 36 14.57 -16.83 4.12
C GLY A 36 14.67 -15.31 3.82
N SER A 37 14.68 -14.48 4.87
CA SER A 37 14.80 -13.02 4.73
C SER A 37 16.17 -12.47 5.13
N LEU A 38 17.13 -13.34 5.51
CA LEU A 38 18.47 -12.94 5.93
C LEU A 38 19.21 -12.15 4.84
N ALA A 39 19.14 -12.59 3.58
CA ALA A 39 19.78 -11.88 2.48
C ALA A 39 19.20 -10.46 2.27
N ARG A 40 17.92 -10.24 2.59
CA ARG A 40 17.31 -8.90 2.60
C ARG A 40 17.83 -8.07 3.77
N PHE A 41 17.93 -8.68 4.94
CA PHE A 41 18.51 -8.03 6.11
C PHE A 41 19.95 -7.61 5.86
N GLU A 42 20.80 -8.49 5.32
CA GLU A 42 22.21 -8.21 5.03
C GLU A 42 22.41 -7.00 4.10
N ARG A 43 21.56 -6.87 3.07
CA ARG A 43 21.57 -5.68 2.20
C ARG A 43 21.29 -4.40 2.97
N LEU A 44 20.30 -4.41 3.87
CA LEU A 44 19.95 -3.26 4.71
C LEU A 44 21.01 -3.00 5.78
N ALA A 45 21.59 -4.05 6.35
CA ALA A 45 22.63 -3.96 7.37
C ALA A 45 23.92 -3.29 6.84
N ALA A 46 24.17 -3.34 5.53
CA ALA A 46 25.26 -2.59 4.90
C ALA A 46 25.13 -1.07 5.12
N GLU A 47 23.90 -0.56 5.20
CA GLU A 47 23.63 0.87 5.48
C GLU A 47 23.55 1.14 7.00
N TRP A 48 23.03 0.20 7.79
CA TRP A 48 22.82 0.35 9.24
C TRP A 48 24.07 0.13 10.08
N GLY A 49 25.08 -0.55 9.52
CA GLY A 49 26.31 -0.88 10.22
C GLY A 49 26.11 -1.97 11.30
N SER A 50 27.12 -2.17 12.15
CA SER A 50 27.18 -3.22 13.17
C SER A 50 26.17 -3.03 14.33
N ARG A 51 25.50 -1.89 14.40
CA ARG A 51 24.48 -1.58 15.42
C ARG A 51 23.14 -2.26 15.14
N ALA A 52 22.89 -2.70 13.91
CA ALA A 52 21.75 -3.52 13.53
C ALA A 52 22.16 -4.98 13.50
N LYS A 53 21.46 -5.82 14.27
CA LYS A 53 21.77 -7.24 14.44
C LYS A 53 20.57 -8.10 14.07
N PRO A 54 20.76 -9.23 13.39
CA PRO A 54 19.68 -10.15 13.11
C PRO A 54 19.32 -10.96 14.35
N LEU A 55 18.03 -11.04 14.67
CA LEU A 55 17.44 -12.01 15.58
C LEU A 55 16.69 -13.03 14.72
N VAL A 56 17.27 -14.21 14.54
CA VAL A 56 16.69 -15.22 13.64
C VAL A 56 15.51 -15.90 14.31
N GLY A 57 14.31 -15.69 13.74
CA GLY A 57 13.07 -16.25 14.26
C GLY A 57 11.93 -16.08 13.27
N ASP A 58 10.74 -16.50 13.63
CA ASP A 58 9.53 -16.41 12.79
C ASP A 58 8.33 -15.98 13.62
N LEU A 59 7.64 -14.94 13.17
CA LEU A 59 6.47 -14.37 13.84
C LEU A 59 5.34 -15.40 14.03
N THR A 60 5.26 -16.39 13.15
CA THR A 60 4.21 -17.42 13.16
C THR A 60 4.62 -18.69 13.95
N ALA A 61 5.86 -18.75 14.44
CA ALA A 61 6.33 -19.85 15.25
C ALA A 61 6.03 -19.62 16.75
N VAL A 62 5.92 -20.70 17.50
CA VAL A 62 5.84 -20.66 18.97
C VAL A 62 7.06 -19.92 19.52
N ASP A 63 6.86 -19.03 20.47
CA ASP A 63 7.89 -18.16 21.06
C ASP A 63 8.76 -17.43 20.01
N LEU A 64 8.16 -17.07 18.87
CA LEU A 64 8.84 -16.47 17.72
C LEU A 64 9.96 -17.37 17.14
N GLY A 65 9.99 -18.66 17.46
CA GLY A 65 11.08 -19.58 17.12
C GLY A 65 12.40 -19.23 17.79
N LEU A 66 12.37 -18.47 18.88
CA LEU A 66 13.56 -18.06 19.64
C LEU A 66 13.86 -19.07 20.74
N THR A 67 15.15 -19.38 20.94
CA THR A 67 15.60 -20.16 22.09
C THR A 67 15.78 -19.24 23.31
N ASP A 68 15.82 -19.84 24.52
CA ASP A 68 16.08 -19.08 25.74
C ASP A 68 17.45 -18.40 25.72
N GLU A 69 18.45 -19.03 25.09
CA GLU A 69 19.77 -18.43 24.89
C GLU A 69 19.72 -17.22 23.98
N ALA A 70 18.94 -17.27 22.88
CA ALA A 70 18.77 -16.14 21.97
C ALA A 70 18.10 -14.97 22.69
N VAL A 71 17.10 -15.23 23.53
CA VAL A 71 16.45 -14.19 24.35
C VAL A 71 17.40 -13.65 25.40
N ALA A 72 18.18 -14.51 26.06
CA ALA A 72 19.18 -14.09 27.05
C ALA A 72 20.28 -13.20 26.47
N GLN A 73 20.68 -13.43 25.20
CA GLN A 73 21.63 -12.58 24.48
C GLN A 73 21.12 -11.16 24.25
N LEU A 74 19.81 -10.94 24.23
CA LEU A 74 19.24 -9.60 24.10
C LEU A 74 19.60 -8.72 25.31
N GLY A 75 19.77 -9.33 26.49
CA GLY A 75 19.98 -8.60 27.74
C GLY A 75 18.80 -7.69 28.09
N THR A 76 19.09 -6.52 28.69
CA THR A 76 18.06 -5.52 28.95
C THR A 76 17.64 -4.84 27.65
N VAL A 77 16.34 -4.89 27.32
CA VAL A 77 15.74 -4.23 26.15
C VAL A 77 14.85 -3.10 26.64
N ASP A 78 15.03 -1.91 26.07
CA ASP A 78 14.24 -0.74 26.44
C ASP A 78 12.89 -0.75 25.70
N HIS A 79 12.91 -1.10 24.41
CA HIS A 79 11.76 -0.99 23.52
C HIS A 79 11.61 -2.21 22.60
N VAL A 80 10.41 -2.77 22.50
CA VAL A 80 10.02 -3.74 21.48
C VAL A 80 9.07 -3.04 20.50
N VAL A 81 9.46 -2.94 19.21
CA VAL A 81 8.68 -2.26 18.18
C VAL A 81 8.06 -3.31 17.26
N HIS A 82 6.75 -3.46 17.33
CA HIS A 82 6.02 -4.44 16.56
C HIS A 82 5.39 -3.81 15.30
N CYS A 83 6.17 -3.82 14.20
CA CYS A 83 5.73 -3.37 12.87
C CYS A 83 5.32 -4.52 11.94
N ALA A 84 5.61 -5.77 12.33
CA ALA A 84 5.28 -6.92 11.50
C ALA A 84 3.77 -7.16 11.46
N ALA A 85 3.22 -7.22 10.27
CA ALA A 85 1.85 -7.64 10.00
C ALA A 85 1.74 -8.10 8.55
N ILE A 86 0.84 -9.03 8.27
CA ILE A 86 0.38 -9.27 6.91
C ILE A 86 -0.66 -8.18 6.59
N TYR A 87 -0.25 -7.23 5.74
CA TYR A 87 -1.11 -6.22 5.15
C TYR A 87 -1.33 -6.57 3.69
N ASP A 88 -2.20 -7.54 3.46
CA ASP A 88 -2.63 -7.94 2.13
C ASP A 88 -4.11 -8.34 2.24
N ILE A 89 -4.97 -7.49 1.67
CA ILE A 89 -6.43 -7.71 1.69
C ILE A 89 -6.79 -9.02 0.96
N THR A 90 -5.89 -9.50 0.09
CA THR A 90 -6.07 -10.74 -0.69
C THR A 90 -5.46 -11.98 -0.02
N ALA A 91 -4.69 -11.81 1.06
CA ALA A 91 -4.12 -12.92 1.82
C ALA A 91 -5.22 -13.72 2.55
N GLY A 92 -5.00 -15.03 2.68
CA GLY A 92 -5.93 -15.91 3.39
C GLY A 92 -6.14 -15.50 4.86
N GLU A 93 -7.36 -15.68 5.36
CA GLU A 93 -7.72 -15.33 6.75
C GLU A 93 -6.81 -16.06 7.77
N ALA A 94 -6.52 -17.34 7.55
CA ALA A 94 -5.68 -18.15 8.43
C ALA A 94 -4.24 -17.58 8.54
N ASP A 95 -3.66 -17.17 7.40
CA ASP A 95 -2.32 -16.59 7.37
C ASP A 95 -2.28 -15.23 8.08
N GLN A 96 -3.31 -14.40 7.83
CA GLN A 96 -3.44 -13.12 8.53
C GLN A 96 -3.58 -13.31 10.03
N ARG A 97 -4.41 -14.28 10.48
CA ARG A 97 -4.59 -14.56 11.90
C ARG A 97 -3.30 -15.06 12.55
N ALA A 98 -2.61 -16.02 11.93
CA ALA A 98 -1.34 -16.53 12.44
C ALA A 98 -0.29 -15.42 12.61
N ALA A 99 -0.14 -14.53 11.63
CA ALA A 99 0.85 -13.47 11.71
C ALA A 99 0.40 -12.29 12.59
N ASN A 100 -0.84 -11.81 12.42
CA ASN A 100 -1.28 -10.56 13.05
C ASN A 100 -1.74 -10.76 14.49
N VAL A 101 -2.40 -11.90 14.81
CA VAL A 101 -2.96 -12.16 16.14
C VAL A 101 -1.99 -12.99 16.99
N GLU A 102 -1.65 -14.21 16.52
CA GLU A 102 -0.77 -15.10 17.31
C GLU A 102 0.65 -14.55 17.35
N GLY A 103 1.14 -13.96 16.25
CA GLY A 103 2.41 -13.26 16.25
C GLY A 103 2.45 -12.09 17.24
N THR A 104 1.37 -11.30 17.37
CA THR A 104 1.28 -10.23 18.38
C THR A 104 1.31 -10.80 19.79
N ARG A 105 0.63 -11.93 20.05
CA ARG A 105 0.68 -12.63 21.35
C ARG A 105 2.12 -12.99 21.72
N ALA A 106 2.85 -13.63 20.81
CA ALA A 106 4.25 -14.00 21.04
C ALA A 106 5.17 -12.78 21.26
N VAL A 107 4.90 -11.67 20.59
CA VAL A 107 5.64 -10.40 20.81
C VAL A 107 5.32 -9.78 22.17
N ILE A 108 4.09 -9.85 22.65
CA ILE A 108 3.70 -9.45 24.01
C ILE A 108 4.50 -10.25 25.04
N ASP A 109 4.59 -11.56 24.87
CA ASP A 109 5.32 -12.44 25.78
C ASP A 109 6.83 -12.15 25.73
N LEU A 110 7.40 -11.90 24.55
CA LEU A 110 8.79 -11.44 24.44
C LEU A 110 9.01 -10.12 25.19
N ALA A 111 8.14 -9.12 24.98
CA ALA A 111 8.27 -7.81 25.63
C ALA A 111 8.24 -7.92 27.18
N ARG A 112 7.38 -8.81 27.71
CA ARG A 112 7.34 -9.13 29.16
C ARG A 112 8.63 -9.79 29.64
N ARG A 113 9.12 -10.79 28.90
CA ARG A 113 10.34 -11.53 29.25
C ARG A 113 11.57 -10.62 29.33
N VAL A 114 11.66 -9.62 28.42
CA VAL A 114 12.80 -8.68 28.39
C VAL A 114 12.55 -7.38 29.16
N GLY A 115 11.36 -7.20 29.74
CA GLY A 115 10.98 -6.01 30.55
C GLY A 115 10.83 -4.73 29.76
N ALA A 116 10.62 -4.81 28.44
CA ALA A 116 10.57 -3.67 27.54
C ALA A 116 9.18 -3.01 27.45
N THR A 117 9.14 -1.75 27.02
CA THR A 117 7.90 -1.11 26.57
C THR A 117 7.56 -1.60 25.15
N LEU A 118 6.32 -2.05 24.92
CA LEU A 118 5.84 -2.50 23.63
C LEU A 118 5.27 -1.32 22.82
N HIS A 119 5.77 -1.13 21.62
CA HIS A 119 5.28 -0.17 20.63
C HIS A 119 4.57 -0.94 19.50
N HIS A 120 3.24 -0.95 19.53
CA HIS A 120 2.42 -1.72 18.59
C HIS A 120 1.94 -0.83 17.44
N VAL A 121 2.38 -1.13 16.22
CA VAL A 121 1.87 -0.48 15.01
C VAL A 121 0.57 -1.17 14.58
N SER A 122 -0.54 -0.60 15.02
CA SER A 122 -1.90 -0.99 14.65
C SER A 122 -2.32 -0.37 13.30
N SER A 123 -3.57 0.05 13.16
CA SER A 123 -4.11 0.73 11.97
C SER A 123 -5.41 1.45 12.33
N ILE A 124 -5.78 2.50 11.59
CA ILE A 124 -7.14 3.07 11.65
C ILE A 124 -8.22 2.05 11.23
N ALA A 125 -7.84 0.94 10.60
CA ALA A 125 -8.76 -0.14 10.23
C ALA A 125 -9.53 -0.73 11.42
N VAL A 126 -9.02 -0.60 12.66
CA VAL A 126 -9.72 -1.05 13.87
C VAL A 126 -11.07 -0.34 14.08
N ALA A 127 -11.26 0.84 13.50
CA ALA A 127 -12.54 1.56 13.53
C ALA A 127 -13.61 0.94 12.62
N GLY A 128 -13.25 0.00 11.73
CA GLY A 128 -14.17 -0.71 10.86
C GLY A 128 -15.13 0.22 10.11
N THR A 129 -16.43 -0.08 10.21
CA THR A 129 -17.50 0.70 9.58
C THR A 129 -18.15 1.72 10.52
N TYR A 130 -17.50 2.10 11.63
CA TYR A 130 -18.03 3.09 12.57
C TYR A 130 -18.45 4.37 11.86
N HIS A 131 -19.56 4.95 12.31
CA HIS A 131 -20.08 6.20 11.77
C HIS A 131 -19.90 7.35 12.75
N GLY A 132 -19.15 8.35 12.36
CA GLY A 132 -18.88 9.53 13.18
C GLY A 132 -17.40 9.72 13.50
N GLU A 133 -17.15 10.43 14.57
CA GLU A 133 -15.79 10.73 15.05
C GLU A 133 -15.28 9.57 15.90
N PHE A 134 -14.16 8.98 15.49
CA PHE A 134 -13.45 7.94 16.20
C PHE A 134 -12.20 8.55 16.82
N THR A 135 -12.17 8.60 18.15
CA THR A 135 -11.09 9.22 18.92
C THR A 135 -9.97 8.20 19.19
N GLU A 136 -8.84 8.68 19.71
CA GLU A 136 -7.73 7.81 20.10
C GLU A 136 -8.07 6.93 21.32
N ASP A 137 -9.04 7.35 22.14
CA ASP A 137 -9.52 6.58 23.29
C ASP A 137 -10.55 5.51 22.91
N ASP A 138 -11.22 5.68 21.75
CA ASP A 138 -12.18 4.70 21.24
C ASP A 138 -11.46 3.45 20.74
N PHE A 139 -12.11 2.29 21.01
CA PHE A 139 -11.62 1.01 20.55
C PHE A 139 -12.76 0.06 20.19
N ASP A 140 -13.41 -0.55 21.19
CA ASP A 140 -14.56 -1.42 20.99
C ASP A 140 -15.84 -0.61 21.21
N VAL A 141 -16.44 -0.20 20.11
CA VAL A 141 -17.67 0.60 20.04
C VAL A 141 -18.75 -0.14 19.26
N ALA A 142 -18.67 -1.47 19.22
CA ALA A 142 -19.56 -2.37 18.49
C ALA A 142 -19.59 -2.09 16.97
N GLN A 143 -18.48 -1.69 16.39
CA GLN A 143 -18.34 -1.48 14.95
C GLN A 143 -18.21 -2.80 14.18
N ASP A 144 -18.74 -2.85 12.95
CA ASP A 144 -18.52 -3.99 12.07
C ASP A 144 -17.09 -3.95 11.52
N LEU A 145 -16.46 -5.12 11.43
CA LEU A 145 -15.11 -5.32 10.90
C LEU A 145 -15.20 -6.10 9.58
N PRO A 146 -15.26 -5.42 8.44
CA PRO A 146 -15.77 -5.99 7.18
C PRO A 146 -14.82 -6.98 6.50
N THR A 147 -13.53 -6.98 6.84
CA THR A 147 -12.54 -7.88 6.22
C THR A 147 -11.68 -8.58 7.28
N PRO A 148 -11.03 -9.72 6.94
CA PRO A 148 -10.09 -10.39 7.84
C PRO A 148 -8.97 -9.46 8.33
N TYR A 149 -8.55 -8.51 7.51
CA TYR A 149 -7.57 -7.51 7.93
C TYR A 149 -8.08 -6.62 9.07
N HIS A 150 -9.32 -6.09 8.97
CA HIS A 150 -9.92 -5.29 10.04
C HIS A 150 -10.03 -6.12 11.33
N GLN A 151 -10.51 -7.36 11.22
CA GLN A 151 -10.68 -8.27 12.35
C GLN A 151 -9.36 -8.58 13.04
N THR A 152 -8.34 -9.00 12.27
CA THR A 152 -7.05 -9.39 12.84
C THR A 152 -6.29 -8.21 13.43
N LYS A 153 -6.42 -6.99 12.87
CA LYS A 153 -5.83 -5.78 13.46
C LYS A 153 -6.53 -5.38 14.75
N PHE A 154 -7.86 -5.50 14.80
CA PHE A 154 -8.63 -5.27 16.02
C PHE A 154 -8.26 -6.28 17.12
N GLU A 155 -8.26 -7.58 16.82
CA GLU A 155 -7.89 -8.62 17.79
C GLU A 155 -6.45 -8.44 18.30
N ALA A 156 -5.50 -8.11 17.44
CA ALA A 156 -4.13 -7.84 17.81
C ALA A 156 -4.01 -6.66 18.79
N GLU A 157 -4.71 -5.56 18.52
CA GLU A 157 -4.72 -4.40 19.41
C GLU A 157 -5.43 -4.72 20.72
N LEU A 158 -6.51 -5.51 20.70
CA LEU A 158 -7.18 -5.99 21.91
C LEU A 158 -6.23 -6.78 22.82
N LEU A 159 -5.41 -7.67 22.25
CA LEU A 159 -4.40 -8.41 23.01
C LEU A 159 -3.42 -7.47 23.70
N VAL A 160 -2.94 -6.44 23.00
CA VAL A 160 -1.99 -5.46 23.57
C VAL A 160 -2.65 -4.67 24.70
N ARG A 161 -3.86 -4.17 24.50
CA ARG A 161 -4.61 -3.39 25.51
C ARG A 161 -4.95 -4.22 26.73
N SER A 162 -5.23 -5.51 26.56
CA SER A 162 -5.60 -6.44 27.63
C SER A 162 -4.40 -7.05 28.35
N ALA A 163 -3.17 -6.74 27.91
CA ALA A 163 -1.96 -7.33 28.49
C ALA A 163 -1.59 -6.72 29.85
N ALA A 164 -2.14 -7.27 30.93
CA ALA A 164 -1.91 -6.78 32.29
C ALA A 164 -0.42 -6.65 32.60
N GLY A 165 -0.01 -5.54 33.22
CA GLY A 165 1.36 -5.24 33.64
C GLY A 165 2.34 -4.93 32.50
N LEU A 166 1.91 -4.95 31.24
CA LEU A 166 2.74 -4.55 30.11
C LEU A 166 2.67 -3.02 29.91
N ARG A 167 3.83 -2.38 29.83
CA ARG A 167 3.90 -1.00 29.32
C ARG A 167 3.78 -1.04 27.81
N TYR A 168 2.84 -0.30 27.21
CA TYR A 168 2.65 -0.30 25.76
C TYR A 168 2.23 1.06 25.24
N ARG A 169 2.42 1.26 23.94
CA ARG A 169 1.87 2.38 23.16
C ARG A 169 1.34 1.83 21.83
N VAL A 170 0.20 2.34 21.40
CA VAL A 170 -0.45 1.94 20.15
C VAL A 170 -0.38 3.08 19.15
N TYR A 171 0.03 2.76 17.93
CA TYR A 171 0.06 3.69 16.80
C TYR A 171 -0.93 3.21 15.75
N ARG A 172 -1.87 4.06 15.37
CA ARG A 172 -2.86 3.76 14.34
C ARG A 172 -2.61 4.63 13.10
N PRO A 173 -1.69 4.24 12.21
CA PRO A 173 -1.50 4.95 10.96
C PRO A 173 -2.72 4.82 10.06
N ALA A 174 -2.98 5.88 9.29
CA ALA A 174 -3.89 5.88 8.15
C ALA A 174 -3.30 5.09 6.98
N VAL A 175 -3.83 5.24 5.78
CA VAL A 175 -3.26 4.64 4.57
C VAL A 175 -1.89 5.25 4.32
N VAL A 176 -0.84 4.45 4.52
CA VAL A 176 0.54 4.91 4.39
C VAL A 176 0.98 4.82 2.94
N VAL A 177 1.40 5.96 2.39
CA VAL A 177 1.94 6.06 1.04
C VAL A 177 3.45 6.33 1.06
N GLY A 178 4.06 6.50 -0.09
CA GLY A 178 5.49 6.76 -0.24
C GLY A 178 5.99 7.99 0.51
N ASP A 179 7.30 8.13 0.57
CA ASP A 179 7.98 9.25 1.23
C ASP A 179 7.59 10.59 0.58
N SER A 180 7.26 11.59 1.38
CA SER A 180 6.79 12.88 0.89
C SER A 180 7.87 13.70 0.17
N ARG A 181 9.14 13.36 0.36
CA ARG A 181 10.29 14.03 -0.23
C ARG A 181 10.71 13.39 -1.54
N THR A 182 10.68 12.06 -1.63
CA THR A 182 11.20 11.27 -2.77
C THR A 182 10.11 10.58 -3.58
N GLY A 183 8.95 10.30 -2.98
CA GLY A 183 7.89 9.46 -3.55
C GLY A 183 8.11 7.96 -3.37
N GLU A 184 9.24 7.55 -2.77
CA GLU A 184 9.66 6.14 -2.67
C GLU A 184 8.62 5.26 -1.97
N MET A 185 8.21 4.19 -2.65
CA MET A 185 7.25 3.18 -2.19
C MET A 185 7.71 1.79 -2.62
N ASP A 186 7.50 0.77 -1.77
CA ASP A 186 7.99 -0.59 -2.03
C ASP A 186 7.07 -1.39 -2.97
N LYS A 187 5.78 -1.08 -3.00
CA LYS A 187 4.77 -1.84 -3.76
C LYS A 187 3.54 -1.00 -4.09
N ILE A 188 2.77 -1.47 -5.06
CA ILE A 188 1.45 -0.89 -5.36
C ILE A 188 0.48 -1.24 -4.25
N ASP A 189 -0.09 -0.21 -3.58
CA ASP A 189 -1.06 -0.34 -2.51
C ASP A 189 -1.88 0.95 -2.35
N GLY A 190 -3.05 0.89 -1.68
CA GLY A 190 -3.88 2.06 -1.43
C GLY A 190 -4.20 2.87 -2.68
N PRO A 191 -3.93 4.20 -2.71
CA PRO A 191 -4.26 5.06 -3.84
C PRO A 191 -3.49 4.71 -5.13
N TYR A 192 -2.40 3.95 -5.05
CA TYR A 192 -1.62 3.57 -6.23
C TYR A 192 -2.38 2.65 -7.19
N TYR A 193 -3.39 1.90 -6.72
CA TYR A 193 -4.28 1.14 -7.61
C TYR A 193 -5.01 2.02 -8.62
N PHE A 194 -5.24 3.29 -8.29
CA PHE A 194 -5.87 4.24 -9.22
C PHE A 194 -4.88 4.85 -10.21
N PHE A 195 -3.58 4.80 -9.96
CA PHE A 195 -2.57 5.42 -10.83
C PHE A 195 -2.53 4.79 -12.23
N GLY A 196 -2.74 3.48 -12.33
CA GLY A 196 -2.88 2.81 -13.63
C GLY A 196 -4.04 3.34 -14.48
N ILE A 197 -5.17 3.69 -13.85
CA ILE A 197 -6.30 4.33 -14.55
C ILE A 197 -5.93 5.76 -14.93
N LEU A 198 -5.30 6.51 -14.03
CA LEU A 198 -4.88 7.88 -14.30
C LEU A 198 -3.87 7.93 -15.45
N ALA A 199 -2.95 6.97 -15.55
CA ALA A 199 -2.03 6.85 -16.68
C ALA A 199 -2.77 6.66 -18.02
N LYS A 200 -3.83 5.85 -18.04
CA LYS A 200 -4.69 5.69 -19.23
C LYS A 200 -5.45 6.97 -19.58
N LEU A 201 -5.90 7.73 -18.58
CA LEU A 201 -6.58 9.00 -18.77
C LEU A 201 -5.63 10.11 -19.26
N ALA A 202 -4.35 10.04 -18.92
CA ALA A 202 -3.33 10.99 -19.36
C ALA A 202 -3.09 10.97 -20.89
N VAL A 203 -3.52 9.90 -21.57
CA VAL A 203 -3.47 9.83 -23.05
C VAL A 203 -4.54 10.69 -23.72
N LEU A 204 -5.60 11.05 -22.98
CA LEU A 204 -6.67 11.87 -23.52
C LEU A 204 -6.20 13.32 -23.77
N PRO A 205 -6.72 13.98 -24.85
CA PRO A 205 -6.42 15.38 -25.08
C PRO A 205 -6.79 16.27 -23.89
N ARG A 206 -5.95 17.26 -23.57
CA ARG A 206 -6.16 18.16 -22.42
C ARG A 206 -7.46 18.97 -22.46
N PHE A 207 -8.09 19.11 -23.62
CA PHE A 207 -9.39 19.77 -23.73
C PHE A 207 -10.58 18.85 -23.35
N THR A 208 -10.36 17.56 -23.13
CA THR A 208 -11.40 16.61 -22.74
C THR A 208 -11.96 16.99 -21.36
N PRO A 209 -13.25 17.30 -21.22
CA PRO A 209 -13.81 17.64 -19.91
C PRO A 209 -13.94 16.40 -19.04
N MET A 210 -13.26 16.36 -17.90
CA MET A 210 -13.38 15.27 -16.93
C MET A 210 -14.36 15.63 -15.82
N VAL A 211 -15.20 14.64 -15.47
CA VAL A 211 -16.15 14.73 -14.36
C VAL A 211 -15.97 13.48 -13.50
N LEU A 212 -15.75 13.66 -12.21
CA LEU A 212 -15.57 12.55 -11.26
C LEU A 212 -16.58 12.64 -10.12
N PRO A 213 -17.07 11.50 -9.60
CA PRO A 213 -17.93 11.47 -8.43
C PRO A 213 -17.18 11.93 -7.17
N ASP A 214 -17.88 12.58 -6.27
CA ASP A 214 -17.36 12.96 -4.94
C ASP A 214 -17.52 11.78 -3.99
N THR A 215 -16.62 10.82 -4.09
CA THR A 215 -16.61 9.55 -3.34
C THR A 215 -15.18 9.07 -3.10
N GLY A 216 -15.04 7.94 -2.43
CA GLY A 216 -13.76 7.31 -2.17
C GLY A 216 -12.93 8.07 -1.14
N ARG A 217 -13.58 8.59 -0.10
CA ARG A 217 -12.89 9.30 0.98
C ARG A 217 -11.97 8.35 1.73
N THR A 218 -10.71 8.72 1.84
CA THR A 218 -9.70 7.99 2.59
C THR A 218 -8.81 8.97 3.34
N ASN A 219 -8.15 8.49 4.37
CA ASN A 219 -7.12 9.26 5.08
C ASN A 219 -5.75 8.73 4.63
N ILE A 220 -4.90 9.63 4.16
CA ILE A 220 -3.60 9.29 3.55
C ILE A 220 -2.50 10.06 4.27
N VAL A 221 -1.44 9.36 4.64
CA VAL A 221 -0.24 9.93 5.25
C VAL A 221 1.03 9.39 4.59
N PRO A 222 2.09 10.18 4.43
CA PRO A 222 3.34 9.69 3.90
C PRO A 222 4.15 8.94 4.97
N VAL A 223 4.96 7.98 4.52
CA VAL A 223 5.72 7.09 5.41
C VAL A 223 6.73 7.82 6.28
N ASP A 224 7.36 8.87 5.79
CA ASP A 224 8.30 9.68 6.54
C ASP A 224 7.63 10.36 7.75
N PHE A 225 6.42 10.89 7.61
CA PHE A 225 5.64 11.38 8.75
C PHE A 225 5.37 10.27 9.77
N VAL A 226 4.91 9.10 9.32
CA VAL A 226 4.61 7.97 10.21
C VAL A 226 5.84 7.55 11.00
N VAL A 227 6.99 7.44 10.35
CA VAL A 227 8.26 7.05 10.97
C VAL A 227 8.74 8.09 11.99
N GLU A 228 8.74 9.37 11.61
CA GLU A 228 9.14 10.46 12.51
C GLU A 228 8.22 10.51 13.74
N ALA A 229 6.91 10.40 13.54
CA ALA A 229 5.94 10.39 14.63
C ALA A 229 6.11 9.17 15.55
N VAL A 230 6.22 7.96 15.01
CA VAL A 230 6.42 6.73 15.82
C VAL A 230 7.69 6.85 16.66
N VAL A 231 8.81 7.27 16.07
CA VAL A 231 10.07 7.37 16.80
C VAL A 231 10.02 8.49 17.84
N ALA A 232 9.42 9.63 17.56
CA ALA A 232 9.26 10.71 18.54
C ALA A 232 8.36 10.28 19.70
N LEU A 233 7.19 9.69 19.39
CA LEU A 233 6.23 9.22 20.38
C LEU A 233 6.77 8.05 21.23
N MET A 234 7.63 7.21 20.65
CA MET A 234 8.33 6.11 21.35
C MET A 234 9.16 6.64 22.52
N HIS A 235 9.77 7.79 22.36
CA HIS A 235 10.68 8.40 23.34
C HIS A 235 10.03 9.51 24.18
N ALA A 236 8.75 9.76 23.99
CA ALA A 236 8.04 10.75 24.80
C ALA A 236 7.73 10.21 26.20
N ASP A 237 8.01 10.96 27.27
CA ASP A 237 7.78 10.52 28.62
C ASP A 237 6.29 10.51 29.00
N GLY A 238 5.91 9.58 29.91
CA GLY A 238 4.57 9.53 30.50
C GLY A 238 3.44 9.17 29.53
N ARG A 239 3.74 8.46 28.43
CA ARG A 239 2.77 8.12 27.37
C ARG A 239 2.37 6.65 27.32
N ASP A 240 2.76 5.85 28.32
CA ASP A 240 2.39 4.45 28.37
C ASP A 240 0.88 4.26 28.51
N GLY A 241 0.33 3.25 27.82
CA GLY A 241 -1.10 2.98 27.73
C GLY A 241 -1.86 3.86 26.71
N GLN A 242 -1.20 4.83 26.08
CA GLN A 242 -1.85 5.74 25.13
C GLN A 242 -1.87 5.18 23.71
N THR A 243 -2.89 5.62 22.97
CA THR A 243 -3.05 5.39 21.53
C THR A 243 -2.85 6.69 20.78
N PHE A 244 -2.25 6.59 19.59
CA PHE A 244 -1.92 7.72 18.73
C PHE A 244 -2.45 7.48 17.33
N HIS A 245 -3.31 8.36 16.82
CA HIS A 245 -3.76 8.37 15.44
C HIS A 245 -2.76 9.11 14.56
N LEU A 246 -2.08 8.38 13.70
CA LEU A 246 -1.18 8.97 12.72
C LEU A 246 -1.96 9.22 11.42
N THR A 247 -2.80 10.25 11.46
CA THR A 247 -3.78 10.59 10.43
C THR A 247 -3.61 12.01 9.94
N ALA A 248 -3.99 12.25 8.68
CA ALA A 248 -4.08 13.61 8.16
C ALA A 248 -5.34 14.30 8.72
N PRO A 249 -5.28 15.63 8.95
CA PRO A 249 -6.44 16.39 9.46
C PRO A 249 -7.66 16.36 8.55
N LYS A 250 -7.46 16.07 7.26
CA LYS A 250 -8.52 16.01 6.24
C LYS A 250 -8.44 14.73 5.45
N THR A 251 -9.56 14.09 5.23
CA THR A 251 -9.69 12.98 4.28
C THR A 251 -9.64 13.49 2.84
N ILE A 252 -9.19 12.63 1.93
CA ILE A 252 -9.05 12.91 0.50
C ILE A 252 -9.92 11.92 -0.25
N GLY A 253 -10.77 12.41 -1.16
CA GLY A 253 -11.53 11.57 -2.08
C GLY A 253 -10.82 11.40 -3.43
N LEU A 254 -11.43 10.61 -4.31
CA LEU A 254 -10.92 10.34 -5.66
C LEU A 254 -10.57 11.62 -6.45
N ARG A 255 -11.39 12.67 -6.30
CA ARG A 255 -11.13 13.99 -6.92
C ARG A 255 -9.88 14.67 -6.38
N GLY A 256 -9.62 14.52 -5.08
CA GLY A 256 -8.40 15.05 -4.43
C GLY A 256 -7.15 14.33 -4.93
N ILE A 257 -7.21 13.00 -5.07
CA ILE A 257 -6.12 12.19 -5.64
C ILE A 257 -5.86 12.63 -7.09
N TYR A 258 -6.92 12.72 -7.91
CA TYR A 258 -6.82 13.19 -9.30
C TYR A 258 -6.13 14.57 -9.40
N ARG A 259 -6.62 15.56 -8.63
CA ARG A 259 -6.05 16.92 -8.62
C ARG A 259 -4.60 16.94 -8.15
N GLY A 260 -4.27 16.15 -7.14
CA GLY A 260 -2.91 16.09 -6.59
C GLY A 260 -1.86 15.64 -7.60
N VAL A 261 -2.23 14.80 -8.58
CA VAL A 261 -1.30 14.29 -9.60
C VAL A 261 -1.54 14.91 -10.99
N ALA A 262 -2.60 15.70 -11.19
CA ALA A 262 -3.08 16.12 -12.51
C ALA A 262 -2.01 16.78 -13.37
N ASP A 263 -1.29 17.74 -12.82
CA ASP A 263 -0.25 18.46 -13.55
C ASP A 263 0.96 17.56 -13.86
N ALA A 264 1.41 16.76 -12.90
CA ALA A 264 2.54 15.86 -13.08
C ALA A 264 2.23 14.72 -14.07
N ALA A 265 0.97 14.29 -14.12
CA ALA A 265 0.50 13.24 -15.00
C ALA A 265 0.01 13.76 -16.38
N GLY A 266 -0.08 15.07 -16.57
CA GLY A 266 -0.63 15.65 -17.80
C GLY A 266 -2.11 15.38 -18.01
N LEU A 267 -2.88 15.18 -16.93
CA LEU A 267 -4.30 14.82 -17.01
C LEU A 267 -5.16 15.96 -17.55
N PRO A 268 -6.29 15.65 -18.23
CA PRO A 268 -7.28 16.63 -18.61
C PRO A 268 -7.84 17.37 -17.39
N PRO A 269 -8.30 18.63 -17.53
CA PRO A 269 -8.81 19.40 -16.41
C PRO A 269 -10.12 18.83 -15.87
N LEU A 270 -10.24 18.78 -14.54
CA LEU A 270 -11.48 18.39 -13.87
C LEU A 270 -12.48 19.55 -13.92
N ARG A 271 -13.51 19.44 -14.77
CA ARG A 271 -14.51 20.49 -15.06
C ARG A 271 -15.74 20.45 -14.15
N GLY A 272 -15.98 19.30 -13.50
CA GLY A 272 -17.16 19.14 -12.67
C GLY A 272 -17.04 18.04 -11.61
N SER A 273 -18.12 17.91 -10.82
CA SER A 273 -18.31 16.78 -9.90
C SER A 273 -19.72 16.22 -10.07
N LEU A 274 -19.81 14.90 -9.94
CA LEU A 274 -21.08 14.25 -9.74
C LEU A 274 -21.29 14.04 -8.23
N PRO A 275 -22.53 14.13 -7.73
CA PRO A 275 -22.82 13.72 -6.36
C PRO A 275 -22.33 12.30 -6.11
N GLY A 276 -21.76 12.03 -4.92
CA GLY A 276 -21.22 10.70 -4.57
C GLY A 276 -22.26 9.58 -4.70
N VAL A 277 -23.52 9.90 -4.48
CA VAL A 277 -24.65 8.96 -4.66
C VAL A 277 -24.69 8.34 -6.07
N THR A 278 -24.18 9.00 -7.08
CA THR A 278 -24.15 8.46 -8.47
C THR A 278 -23.20 7.26 -8.62
N ALA A 279 -22.19 7.14 -7.76
CA ALA A 279 -21.28 6.00 -7.74
C ALA A 279 -21.80 4.84 -6.85
N THR A 280 -22.79 5.08 -6.00
CA THR A 280 -23.32 4.11 -5.04
C THR A 280 -23.78 2.80 -5.69
N PRO A 281 -24.52 2.78 -6.82
CA PRO A 281 -24.95 1.55 -7.45
C PRO A 281 -23.78 0.68 -7.91
N PHE A 282 -22.69 1.30 -8.33
CA PHE A 282 -21.46 0.61 -8.72
C PHE A 282 -20.70 0.11 -7.49
N LEU A 283 -20.46 0.96 -6.50
CA LEU A 283 -19.68 0.63 -5.31
C LEU A 283 -20.37 -0.42 -4.43
N ARG A 284 -21.72 -0.35 -4.30
CA ARG A 284 -22.53 -1.27 -3.48
C ARG A 284 -23.16 -2.40 -4.29
N ALA A 285 -22.63 -2.72 -5.45
CA ALA A 285 -23.15 -3.81 -6.27
C ALA A 285 -23.10 -5.14 -5.51
N THR A 286 -24.17 -5.93 -5.60
CA THR A 286 -24.32 -7.24 -4.95
C THR A 286 -24.58 -8.33 -5.99
N GLY A 287 -24.45 -9.61 -5.60
CA GLY A 287 -24.74 -10.74 -6.48
C GLY A 287 -23.97 -10.71 -7.81
N ARG A 288 -24.66 -10.94 -8.92
CA ARG A 288 -24.05 -10.95 -10.26
C ARG A 288 -23.45 -9.60 -10.68
N ALA A 289 -24.05 -8.50 -10.23
CA ALA A 289 -23.53 -7.15 -10.50
C ALA A 289 -22.17 -6.93 -9.80
N LYS A 290 -21.94 -7.49 -8.61
CA LYS A 290 -20.65 -7.46 -7.92
C LYS A 290 -19.59 -8.21 -8.70
N ILE A 291 -19.92 -9.37 -9.27
CA ILE A 291 -19.00 -10.17 -10.09
C ILE A 291 -18.56 -9.35 -11.32
N LEU A 292 -19.50 -8.76 -12.05
CA LEU A 292 -19.21 -7.94 -13.22
C LEU A 292 -18.37 -6.70 -12.87
N ARG A 293 -18.70 -6.04 -11.75
CA ARG A 293 -17.94 -4.91 -11.22
C ARG A 293 -16.48 -5.31 -10.94
N ASN A 294 -16.30 -6.43 -10.21
CA ASN A 294 -14.96 -6.90 -9.86
C ASN A 294 -14.15 -7.31 -11.09
N MET A 295 -14.77 -7.97 -12.07
CA MET A 295 -14.12 -8.26 -13.34
C MET A 295 -13.66 -7.01 -14.08
N ALA A 296 -14.53 -5.98 -14.16
CA ALA A 296 -14.18 -4.69 -14.77
C ALA A 296 -13.06 -3.97 -13.99
N ALA A 297 -13.12 -3.98 -12.66
CA ALA A 297 -12.08 -3.40 -11.80
C ALA A 297 -10.72 -4.11 -11.99
N THR A 298 -10.72 -5.44 -12.01
CA THR A 298 -9.51 -6.24 -12.22
C THR A 298 -8.85 -5.95 -13.58
N GLN A 299 -9.65 -5.75 -14.64
CA GLN A 299 -9.12 -5.33 -15.95
C GLN A 299 -8.45 -3.95 -15.91
N LEU A 300 -8.86 -3.11 -14.96
CA LEU A 300 -8.26 -1.80 -14.72
C LEU A 300 -7.10 -1.86 -13.71
N GLY A 301 -6.76 -3.04 -13.19
CA GLY A 301 -5.71 -3.24 -12.21
C GLY A 301 -6.12 -2.93 -10.76
N ILE A 302 -7.45 -2.84 -10.49
CA ILE A 302 -7.98 -2.62 -9.13
C ILE A 302 -8.53 -3.93 -8.59
N PRO A 303 -8.02 -4.47 -7.48
CA PRO A 303 -8.65 -5.58 -6.78
C PRO A 303 -10.09 -5.22 -6.37
N GLY A 304 -11.04 -6.12 -6.65
CA GLY A 304 -12.46 -5.85 -6.40
C GLY A 304 -12.78 -5.58 -4.93
N GLU A 305 -12.01 -6.20 -4.03
CA GLU A 305 -12.10 -6.05 -2.57
C GLU A 305 -11.84 -4.60 -2.11
N ILE A 306 -10.97 -3.87 -2.82
CA ILE A 306 -10.69 -2.47 -2.51
C ILE A 306 -11.93 -1.60 -2.71
N LEU A 307 -12.76 -1.92 -3.69
CA LEU A 307 -14.00 -1.17 -3.95
C LEU A 307 -15.02 -1.30 -2.82
N ASP A 308 -14.94 -2.37 -2.01
CA ASP A 308 -15.82 -2.58 -0.86
C ASP A 308 -15.43 -1.72 0.35
N VAL A 309 -14.18 -1.22 0.41
CA VAL A 309 -13.62 -0.44 1.54
C VAL A 309 -13.15 0.96 1.16
N VAL A 310 -13.42 1.39 -0.08
CA VAL A 310 -12.96 2.68 -0.64
C VAL A 310 -13.51 3.90 0.08
N ASP A 311 -14.66 3.79 0.74
CA ASP A 311 -15.33 4.94 1.37
C ASP A 311 -15.27 4.83 2.90
N LEU A 312 -14.23 5.40 3.49
CA LEU A 312 -14.08 5.47 4.95
C LEU A 312 -15.27 6.21 5.58
N LYS A 313 -15.91 5.54 6.53
CA LYS A 313 -17.04 6.07 7.29
C LYS A 313 -16.61 6.92 8.49
N PRO A 314 -15.64 6.46 9.32
CA PRO A 314 -15.19 7.22 10.47
C PRO A 314 -14.35 8.44 10.06
N THR A 315 -14.47 9.49 10.83
CA THR A 315 -13.50 10.59 10.89
C THR A 315 -12.62 10.39 12.12
N PHE A 316 -11.35 10.76 12.04
CA PHE A 316 -10.40 10.49 13.12
C PHE A 316 -9.92 11.78 13.76
N THR A 317 -9.94 11.85 15.09
CA THR A 317 -9.23 12.87 15.85
C THR A 317 -7.82 12.38 16.19
N SER A 318 -6.91 13.30 16.40
CA SER A 318 -5.50 13.02 16.73
C SER A 318 -5.03 13.89 17.90
N ALA A 319 -5.86 14.05 18.93
CA ALA A 319 -5.59 14.94 20.05
C ALA A 319 -4.33 14.54 20.83
N ASN A 320 -4.21 13.24 21.18
CA ASN A 320 -3.04 12.68 21.87
C ASN A 320 -1.77 12.84 21.02
N THR A 321 -1.88 12.57 19.73
CA THR A 321 -0.76 12.69 18.78
C THR A 321 -0.29 14.14 18.66
N VAL A 322 -1.21 15.08 18.45
CA VAL A 322 -0.90 16.52 18.31
C VAL A 322 -0.29 17.07 19.59
N GLU A 323 -0.83 16.69 20.74
CA GLU A 323 -0.29 17.12 22.05
C GLU A 323 1.13 16.56 22.26
N ALA A 324 1.33 15.25 22.04
CA ALA A 324 2.61 14.61 22.29
C ALA A 324 3.71 15.04 21.31
N LEU A 325 3.34 15.44 20.08
CA LEU A 325 4.28 15.95 19.07
C LEU A 325 4.48 17.47 19.14
N ARG A 326 3.83 18.16 20.07
CA ARG A 326 3.95 19.63 20.21
C ARG A 326 5.41 20.03 20.44
N GLY A 327 5.89 20.99 19.64
CA GLY A 327 7.26 21.49 19.72
C GLY A 327 8.31 20.64 18.98
N THR A 328 7.94 19.48 18.43
CA THR A 328 8.88 18.63 17.67
C THR A 328 9.06 19.07 16.20
N GLY A 329 8.14 19.88 15.68
CA GLY A 329 8.10 20.24 14.25
C GLY A 329 7.53 19.14 13.34
N ILE A 330 7.15 17.97 13.88
CA ILE A 330 6.62 16.85 13.12
C ILE A 330 5.13 17.12 12.81
N THR A 331 4.81 17.29 11.55
CA THR A 331 3.44 17.56 11.06
C THR A 331 3.16 16.78 9.79
N VAL A 332 1.88 16.47 9.55
CA VAL A 332 1.47 15.81 8.30
C VAL A 332 1.51 16.84 7.16
N PRO A 333 2.30 16.64 6.10
CA PRO A 333 2.29 17.52 4.94
C PRO A 333 0.97 17.40 4.17
N GLU A 334 0.54 18.48 3.52
CA GLU A 334 -0.63 18.44 2.65
C GLU A 334 -0.39 17.50 1.45
N PHE A 335 -1.38 16.67 1.13
CA PHE A 335 -1.29 15.68 0.04
C PHE A 335 -0.85 16.29 -1.30
N ALA A 336 -1.40 17.44 -1.64
CA ALA A 336 -1.07 18.13 -2.88
C ALA A 336 0.42 18.49 -3.02
N SER A 337 1.14 18.65 -1.90
CA SER A 337 2.56 19.01 -1.92
C SER A 337 3.47 17.85 -2.32
N TYR A 338 3.05 16.61 -2.09
CA TYR A 338 3.86 15.41 -2.37
C TYR A 338 3.24 14.44 -3.39
N ALA A 339 1.96 14.54 -3.70
CA ALA A 339 1.31 13.70 -4.70
C ALA A 339 2.02 13.66 -6.07
N PRO A 340 2.58 14.79 -6.59
CA PRO A 340 3.37 14.76 -7.81
C PRO A 340 4.63 13.88 -7.73
N LYS A 341 5.23 13.78 -6.54
CA LYS A 341 6.43 12.93 -6.32
C LYS A 341 6.04 11.47 -6.29
N LEU A 342 4.91 11.13 -5.63
CA LEU A 342 4.36 9.77 -5.64
C LEU A 342 4.06 9.30 -7.07
N TRP A 343 3.47 10.19 -7.89
CA TRP A 343 3.18 9.91 -9.29
C TRP A 343 4.45 9.63 -10.08
N ARG A 344 5.46 10.51 -10.00
CA ARG A 344 6.74 10.33 -10.70
C ARG A 344 7.41 9.02 -10.30
N TYR A 345 7.51 8.76 -8.98
CA TYR A 345 8.10 7.51 -8.50
C TYR A 345 7.36 6.29 -9.02
N TRP A 346 6.01 6.34 -9.02
CA TRP A 346 5.20 5.24 -9.56
C TRP A 346 5.48 5.02 -11.06
N VAL A 347 5.49 6.09 -11.86
CA VAL A 347 5.81 6.02 -13.30
C VAL A 347 7.19 5.41 -13.53
N ASP A 348 8.17 5.80 -12.73
CA ASP A 348 9.56 5.41 -12.93
C ASP A 348 9.90 4.01 -12.39
N HIS A 349 9.16 3.49 -11.40
CA HIS A 349 9.56 2.29 -10.67
C HIS A 349 8.47 1.23 -10.53
N LEU A 350 7.19 1.62 -10.46
CA LEU A 350 6.09 0.72 -10.08
C LEU A 350 5.08 0.48 -11.20
N ASP A 351 5.07 1.29 -12.26
CA ASP A 351 4.13 1.12 -13.36
C ASP A 351 4.38 -0.23 -14.06
N PRO A 352 3.39 -1.16 -14.05
CA PRO A 352 3.55 -2.46 -14.69
C PRO A 352 3.70 -2.38 -16.21
N ASP A 353 3.28 -1.27 -16.83
CA ASP A 353 3.40 -1.05 -18.28
C ASP A 353 4.71 -0.31 -18.66
N ARG A 354 5.56 0.06 -17.69
CA ARG A 354 6.80 0.79 -17.92
C ARG A 354 7.71 0.07 -18.91
N ALA A 355 8.01 -1.21 -18.64
CA ALA A 355 8.90 -1.99 -19.50
C ALA A 355 8.39 -2.06 -20.97
N ARG A 356 7.08 -2.00 -21.16
CA ARG A 356 6.46 -1.99 -22.49
C ARG A 356 6.54 -0.62 -23.16
N ARG A 357 6.44 0.48 -22.41
CA ARG A 357 6.55 1.83 -22.98
C ARG A 357 7.96 2.13 -23.43
N ASP A 358 8.95 1.63 -22.67
CA ASP A 358 10.37 1.86 -22.90
C ASP A 358 10.98 0.81 -23.83
N ASP A 359 10.21 -0.21 -24.27
CA ASP A 359 10.68 -1.25 -25.18
C ASP A 359 10.87 -0.67 -26.60
N PRO A 360 12.07 -0.73 -27.18
CA PRO A 360 12.33 -0.23 -28.52
C PRO A 360 11.49 -0.95 -29.60
N ALA A 361 11.02 -2.17 -29.34
CA ALA A 361 10.12 -2.91 -30.21
C ALA A 361 8.65 -2.50 -30.08
N GLY A 362 8.33 -1.55 -29.19
CA GLY A 362 7.02 -0.91 -29.07
C GLY A 362 6.22 -1.25 -27.80
N PRO A 363 5.23 -0.42 -27.46
CA PRO A 363 4.49 -0.50 -26.20
C PRO A 363 3.57 -1.72 -26.07
N LEU A 364 3.37 -2.48 -27.15
CA LEU A 364 2.52 -3.67 -27.18
C LEU A 364 3.29 -4.98 -27.27
N VAL A 365 4.60 -4.97 -27.04
CA VAL A 365 5.44 -6.17 -27.02
C VAL A 365 4.87 -7.22 -26.06
N GLY A 366 4.80 -8.48 -26.52
CA GLY A 366 4.23 -9.60 -25.77
C GLY A 366 2.70 -9.62 -25.68
N LYS A 367 1.99 -8.66 -26.30
CA LYS A 367 0.53 -8.71 -26.43
C LYS A 367 0.13 -9.53 -27.63
N HIS A 368 -0.91 -10.36 -27.47
CA HIS A 368 -1.59 -11.09 -28.52
C HIS A 368 -2.96 -10.47 -28.75
N VAL A 369 -3.23 -9.99 -29.96
CA VAL A 369 -4.45 -9.27 -30.30
C VAL A 369 -5.18 -9.96 -31.44
N ILE A 370 -6.43 -10.34 -31.22
CA ILE A 370 -7.29 -10.94 -32.25
C ILE A 370 -8.11 -9.81 -32.89
N ILE A 371 -8.06 -9.70 -34.21
CA ILE A 371 -8.81 -8.69 -34.98
C ILE A 371 -9.70 -9.38 -35.99
N THR A 372 -11.02 -9.26 -35.85
CA THR A 372 -11.99 -9.71 -36.83
C THR A 372 -12.23 -8.63 -37.87
N GLY A 373 -12.53 -9.05 -39.12
CA GLY A 373 -12.69 -8.12 -40.23
C GLY A 373 -11.38 -7.47 -40.67
N ALA A 374 -10.24 -8.14 -40.41
CA ALA A 374 -8.90 -7.61 -40.64
C ALA A 374 -8.51 -7.46 -42.13
N SER A 375 -9.32 -7.97 -43.07
CA SER A 375 -9.02 -7.88 -44.49
C SER A 375 -9.20 -6.50 -45.12
N SER A 376 -9.90 -5.56 -44.47
CA SER A 376 -10.18 -4.24 -45.04
C SER A 376 -10.52 -3.19 -43.99
N GLY A 377 -10.55 -1.91 -44.42
CA GLY A 377 -11.06 -0.80 -43.65
C GLY A 377 -10.42 -0.64 -42.26
N ILE A 378 -11.24 -0.42 -41.24
CA ILE A 378 -10.80 -0.18 -39.86
C ILE A 378 -10.04 -1.37 -39.30
N GLY A 379 -10.51 -2.61 -39.55
CA GLY A 379 -9.85 -3.81 -39.06
C GLY A 379 -8.43 -3.97 -39.60
N ARG A 380 -8.21 -3.71 -40.89
CA ARG A 380 -6.89 -3.74 -41.54
C ARG A 380 -5.96 -2.66 -41.00
N ALA A 381 -6.43 -1.42 -40.92
CA ALA A 381 -5.65 -0.31 -40.39
C ALA A 381 -5.29 -0.52 -38.90
N SER A 382 -6.20 -1.09 -38.12
CA SER A 382 -5.93 -1.44 -36.71
C SER A 382 -4.90 -2.54 -36.59
N ALA A 383 -4.95 -3.57 -37.45
CA ALA A 383 -3.99 -4.67 -37.44
C ALA A 383 -2.56 -4.17 -37.69
N ILE A 384 -2.38 -3.30 -38.70
CA ILE A 384 -1.08 -2.68 -39.01
C ILE A 384 -0.60 -1.83 -37.83
N ALA A 385 -1.41 -0.89 -37.34
CA ALA A 385 -1.05 0.02 -36.29
C ALA A 385 -0.71 -0.68 -34.95
N ILE A 386 -1.36 -1.80 -34.66
CA ILE A 386 -1.12 -2.60 -33.45
C ILE A 386 0.17 -3.43 -33.61
N ALA A 387 0.40 -3.99 -34.80
CA ALA A 387 1.62 -4.74 -35.10
C ALA A 387 2.88 -3.82 -35.08
N GLU A 388 2.80 -2.62 -35.64
CA GLU A 388 3.87 -1.60 -35.57
C GLU A 388 4.24 -1.22 -34.13
N ARG A 389 3.32 -1.42 -33.20
CA ARG A 389 3.55 -1.19 -31.76
C ARG A 389 4.06 -2.42 -31.01
N GLY A 390 4.43 -3.50 -31.73
CA GLY A 390 5.08 -4.68 -31.18
C GLY A 390 4.16 -5.83 -30.76
N ALA A 391 2.84 -5.73 -30.99
CA ALA A 391 1.93 -6.83 -30.69
C ALA A 391 2.00 -7.94 -31.75
N THR A 392 1.73 -9.19 -31.32
CA THR A 392 1.41 -10.27 -32.25
C THR A 392 -0.07 -10.20 -32.63
N VAL A 393 -0.36 -9.95 -33.91
CA VAL A 393 -1.73 -9.84 -34.42
C VAL A 393 -2.23 -11.16 -34.97
N PHE A 394 -3.41 -11.62 -34.54
CA PHE A 394 -4.18 -12.72 -35.07
C PHE A 394 -5.31 -12.13 -35.93
N ALA A 395 -5.10 -12.11 -37.24
CA ALA A 395 -6.04 -11.51 -38.18
C ALA A 395 -7.07 -12.57 -38.65
N LEU A 396 -8.36 -12.23 -38.52
CA LEU A 396 -9.47 -13.09 -38.95
C LEU A 396 -10.33 -12.33 -39.97
N ALA A 397 -10.54 -12.98 -41.16
CA ALA A 397 -11.48 -12.49 -42.15
C ALA A 397 -11.83 -13.60 -43.13
N ARG A 398 -12.88 -13.41 -43.93
CA ARG A 398 -13.35 -14.37 -44.93
C ARG A 398 -12.56 -14.34 -46.25
N ASN A 399 -11.82 -13.27 -46.50
CA ASN A 399 -11.02 -13.07 -47.69
C ASN A 399 -9.55 -13.42 -47.41
N ALA A 400 -9.13 -14.61 -47.85
CA ALA A 400 -7.79 -15.14 -47.63
C ALA A 400 -6.72 -14.32 -48.33
N GLU A 401 -6.93 -13.93 -49.59
CA GLU A 401 -5.97 -13.14 -50.39
C GLU A 401 -5.67 -11.78 -49.72
N ALA A 402 -6.70 -11.08 -49.26
CA ALA A 402 -6.53 -9.79 -48.55
C ALA A 402 -5.88 -9.95 -47.17
N LEU A 403 -5.98 -11.14 -46.54
CA LEU A 403 -5.24 -11.44 -45.31
C LEU A 403 -3.76 -11.71 -45.59
N ASP A 404 -3.46 -12.41 -46.68
CA ASP A 404 -2.08 -12.68 -47.10
C ASP A 404 -1.35 -11.37 -47.43
N ASP A 405 -2.01 -10.45 -48.13
CA ASP A 405 -1.49 -9.11 -48.39
C ASP A 405 -1.22 -8.33 -47.08
N LEU A 406 -2.15 -8.36 -46.14
CA LEU A 406 -1.98 -7.73 -44.83
C LEU A 406 -0.78 -8.32 -44.08
N ILE A 407 -0.59 -9.63 -44.13
CA ILE A 407 0.55 -10.30 -43.46
C ILE A 407 1.86 -9.86 -44.08
N ALA A 408 1.91 -9.83 -45.42
CA ALA A 408 3.10 -9.44 -46.13
C ALA A 408 3.51 -8.00 -45.75
N GLU A 409 2.52 -7.10 -45.65
CA GLU A 409 2.75 -5.73 -45.24
C GLU A 409 3.24 -5.61 -43.79
N ILE A 410 2.60 -6.29 -42.82
CA ILE A 410 3.01 -6.28 -41.41
C ILE A 410 4.41 -6.86 -41.23
N ARG A 411 4.73 -7.96 -41.94
CA ARG A 411 6.06 -8.60 -41.89
C ARG A 411 7.14 -7.72 -42.52
N ALA A 412 6.84 -7.04 -43.61
CA ALA A 412 7.76 -6.11 -44.25
C ALA A 412 8.11 -4.93 -43.34
N ALA A 413 7.19 -4.53 -42.47
CA ALA A 413 7.39 -3.52 -41.43
C ALA A 413 8.04 -4.05 -40.15
N GLY A 414 8.45 -5.33 -40.09
CA GLY A 414 9.09 -5.95 -38.93
C GLY A 414 8.12 -6.46 -37.83
N GLY A 415 6.81 -6.43 -38.09
CA GLY A 415 5.80 -6.89 -37.15
C GLY A 415 5.60 -8.42 -37.15
N HIS A 416 4.98 -8.92 -36.07
CA HIS A 416 4.63 -10.34 -35.92
C HIS A 416 3.15 -10.59 -36.17
N THR A 417 2.83 -11.54 -37.05
CA THR A 417 1.44 -11.92 -37.37
C THR A 417 1.25 -13.43 -37.37
N ARG A 418 0.07 -13.86 -36.94
CA ARG A 418 -0.50 -15.19 -37.21
C ARG A 418 -1.87 -15.03 -37.85
N VAL A 419 -2.19 -15.89 -38.85
CA VAL A 419 -3.44 -15.82 -39.60
C VAL A 419 -4.30 -17.00 -39.29
N HIS A 420 -5.63 -16.74 -39.22
CA HIS A 420 -6.68 -17.73 -39.35
C HIS A 420 -7.71 -17.22 -40.37
N VAL A 421 -7.98 -18.01 -41.39
CA VAL A 421 -9.06 -17.83 -42.35
C VAL A 421 -10.33 -18.46 -41.81
#